data_4cbd33fc84671328f3e9069d715fcbce
#
_entry.id   4cbd33fc84671328f3e9069d715fcbce
#
_cell.length_a   1.000
_cell.length_b   1.000
_cell.length_c   1.000
_cell.angle_alpha   90.00
_cell.angle_beta   90.00
_cell.angle_gamma   90.00
#
_symmetry.space_group_name_H-M   'P 1'
#
loop_
_entity.id
_entity.type
_entity.pdbx_description
1 polymer ?
#
loop_
_entity_poly.entity_id
_entity_poly.type
_entity_poly.pdbx_seq_one_letter_code
_entity_poly.pdbx_strand_id
1 'polypeptide(L)'
;MKSIKIILIILVFVFAFSALSFSASKRIVTVYTSGVGGTAYVLGSAIAKVINKHVPEVQMVVEATGGTIASVRFIAEKYEKNQEAFGLSDSQTLYFAYEGKKPFTQRYEMIQAITFLYGSGVNLVVPKNSPIKSYADLKGKKVAIGPAGSGLASMSVDLIADHGVQKDMYKYIYLGFKEVPEGIKDGSIDAGFVAGSYPVPALVELSLQKELRIVPVDEKVLKKILAESPFFSTDTLKSGAYKGVEKETPILVFGIVLETHSKSDPELIYKITKALFEHRDELIEIHSVAKEISLKNAMKTITFPLHPGAEKYFKEVGVVKK
;
A
#
# COMPACT_ATOMS: atom_id res chain seq x y z
N MET A 1 -46.51 -43.91 -33.63
CA MET A 1 -46.47 -42.44 -33.60
C MET A 1 -46.48 -41.84 -32.14
N LYS A 2 -47.29 -42.40 -31.21
CA LYS A 2 -47.29 -41.89 -29.79
C LYS A 2 -45.99 -42.11 -29.03
N SER A 3 -45.35 -43.27 -29.25
CA SER A 3 -44.07 -43.60 -28.54
C SER A 3 -42.88 -42.74 -28.98
N ILE A 4 -42.80 -42.33 -30.26
CA ILE A 4 -41.73 -41.47 -30.78
C ILE A 4 -41.87 -40.03 -30.22
N LYS A 5 -43.07 -39.52 -30.02
CA LYS A 5 -43.32 -38.20 -29.43
C LYS A 5 -42.91 -38.15 -27.95
N ILE A 6 -43.10 -39.24 -27.21
CA ILE A 6 -42.70 -39.33 -25.79
C ILE A 6 -41.17 -39.35 -25.65
N ILE A 7 -40.47 -40.10 -26.51
CA ILE A 7 -39.00 -40.16 -26.53
C ILE A 7 -38.41 -38.79 -26.89
N LEU A 8 -38.99 -38.05 -27.84
CA LEU A 8 -38.52 -36.72 -28.21
C LEU A 8 -38.73 -35.69 -27.10
N ILE A 9 -39.81 -35.77 -26.33
CA ILE A 9 -40.06 -34.89 -25.18
C ILE A 9 -39.10 -35.19 -24.04
N ILE A 10 -38.76 -36.44 -23.77
CA ILE A 10 -37.79 -36.82 -22.77
C ILE A 10 -36.38 -36.35 -23.16
N LEU A 11 -35.98 -36.45 -24.43
CA LEU A 11 -34.67 -35.97 -24.91
C LEU A 11 -34.53 -34.42 -24.78
N VAL A 12 -35.62 -33.68 -25.07
CA VAL A 12 -35.63 -32.22 -24.93
C VAL A 12 -35.53 -31.80 -23.43
N PHE A 13 -36.18 -32.57 -22.53
CA PHE A 13 -36.07 -32.30 -21.08
C PHE A 13 -34.69 -32.61 -20.49
N VAL A 14 -34.01 -33.66 -21.00
CA VAL A 14 -32.63 -33.99 -20.58
C VAL A 14 -31.64 -32.94 -21.09
N PHE A 15 -31.82 -32.37 -22.29
CA PHE A 15 -30.98 -31.31 -22.81
C PHE A 15 -31.24 -29.95 -22.14
N ALA A 16 -32.47 -29.67 -21.71
CA ALA A 16 -32.79 -28.44 -20.95
C ALA A 16 -32.25 -28.47 -19.51
N PHE A 17 -32.07 -29.66 -18.93
CA PHE A 17 -31.46 -29.78 -17.58
C PHE A 17 -29.94 -29.66 -17.58
N SER A 18 -29.28 -29.85 -18.74
CA SER A 18 -27.80 -29.67 -18.86
C SER A 18 -27.37 -28.21 -18.97
N ALA A 19 -28.30 -27.27 -19.10
CA ALA A 19 -28.05 -25.84 -19.20
C ALA A 19 -28.22 -25.09 -17.86
N LEU A 20 -28.41 -25.77 -16.75
CA LEU A 20 -28.22 -25.21 -15.42
C LEU A 20 -26.72 -25.05 -15.21
N SER A 21 -26.17 -24.01 -15.81
CA SER A 21 -24.84 -23.52 -15.46
C SER A 21 -24.81 -23.31 -13.94
N PHE A 22 -24.15 -24.21 -13.24
CA PHE A 22 -23.77 -24.00 -11.86
C PHE A 22 -22.92 -22.73 -11.86
N SER A 23 -23.57 -21.58 -11.61
CA SER A 23 -22.83 -20.38 -11.28
C SER A 23 -22.10 -20.71 -9.98
N ALA A 24 -20.85 -21.15 -10.11
CA ALA A 24 -20.01 -21.39 -8.96
C ALA A 24 -20.03 -20.12 -8.10
N SER A 25 -20.41 -20.25 -6.84
CA SER A 25 -20.41 -19.11 -5.93
C SER A 25 -19.01 -18.48 -5.92
N LYS A 26 -18.92 -17.19 -6.21
CA LYS A 26 -17.64 -16.49 -6.19
C LYS A 26 -16.99 -16.59 -4.82
N ARG A 27 -15.69 -16.81 -4.77
CA ARG A 27 -14.91 -16.70 -3.53
C ARG A 27 -14.88 -15.24 -3.11
N ILE A 28 -15.41 -14.92 -1.94
CA ILE A 28 -15.27 -13.57 -1.37
C ILE A 28 -13.87 -13.48 -0.75
N VAL A 29 -13.07 -12.53 -1.23
CA VAL A 29 -11.73 -12.26 -0.73
C VAL A 29 -11.63 -10.80 -0.28
N THR A 30 -10.94 -10.56 0.83
CA THR A 30 -10.79 -9.20 1.36
C THR A 30 -9.42 -8.64 1.01
N VAL A 31 -9.37 -7.40 0.55
CA VAL A 31 -8.13 -6.63 0.44
C VAL A 31 -8.14 -5.51 1.48
N TYR A 32 -7.22 -5.59 2.41
CA TYR A 32 -7.02 -4.61 3.49
C TYR A 32 -6.17 -3.45 2.98
N THR A 33 -6.60 -2.23 3.25
CA THR A 33 -5.93 -1.01 2.78
C THR A 33 -5.72 -0.02 3.92
N SER A 34 -5.09 1.11 3.63
CA SER A 34 -5.06 2.26 4.53
C SER A 34 -6.46 2.88 4.70
N GLY A 35 -6.58 3.88 5.57
CA GLY A 35 -7.83 4.62 5.77
C GLY A 35 -8.37 5.26 4.48
N VAL A 36 -9.69 5.48 4.47
CA VAL A 36 -10.41 6.12 3.36
C VAL A 36 -9.79 7.47 3.02
N GLY A 37 -9.54 7.70 1.73
CA GLY A 37 -8.87 8.90 1.20
C GLY A 37 -7.36 8.80 1.03
N GLY A 38 -6.72 7.72 1.52
CA GLY A 38 -5.33 7.41 1.20
C GLY A 38 -5.19 6.77 -0.19
N THR A 39 -4.02 6.96 -0.82
CA THR A 39 -3.73 6.37 -2.15
C THR A 39 -3.93 4.86 -2.18
N ALA A 40 -3.53 4.14 -1.11
CA ALA A 40 -3.69 2.70 -1.02
C ALA A 40 -5.18 2.27 -1.04
N TYR A 41 -6.08 3.05 -0.42
CA TYR A 41 -7.52 2.76 -0.47
C TYR A 41 -8.09 2.93 -1.89
N VAL A 42 -7.73 4.02 -2.58
CA VAL A 42 -8.19 4.28 -3.95
C VAL A 42 -7.65 3.22 -4.91
N LEU A 43 -6.35 2.92 -4.83
CA LEU A 43 -5.72 1.90 -5.67
C LEU A 43 -6.24 0.50 -5.35
N GLY A 44 -6.44 0.15 -4.09
CA GLY A 44 -7.04 -1.12 -3.67
C GLY A 44 -8.46 -1.30 -4.22
N SER A 45 -9.25 -0.21 -4.24
CA SER A 45 -10.58 -0.22 -4.86
C SER A 45 -10.52 -0.41 -6.38
N ALA A 46 -9.53 0.21 -7.05
CA ALA A 46 -9.28 0.00 -8.46
C ALA A 46 -8.86 -1.45 -8.77
N ILE A 47 -7.93 -2.00 -7.97
CA ILE A 47 -7.50 -3.40 -8.07
C ILE A 47 -8.68 -4.33 -7.89
N ALA A 48 -9.50 -4.14 -6.86
CA ALA A 48 -10.69 -4.96 -6.64
C ALA A 48 -11.65 -4.92 -7.83
N LYS A 49 -11.87 -3.74 -8.43
CA LYS A 49 -12.70 -3.59 -9.63
C LYS A 49 -12.14 -4.39 -10.81
N VAL A 50 -10.85 -4.27 -11.09
CA VAL A 50 -10.17 -4.98 -12.20
C VAL A 50 -10.20 -6.50 -11.96
N ILE A 51 -9.85 -6.95 -10.75
CA ILE A 51 -9.87 -8.38 -10.41
C ILE A 51 -11.28 -8.95 -10.53
N ASN A 52 -12.31 -8.27 -10.03
CA ASN A 52 -13.71 -8.71 -10.13
C ASN A 52 -14.21 -8.81 -11.58
N LYS A 53 -13.64 -8.03 -12.48
CA LYS A 53 -13.97 -8.06 -13.91
C LYS A 53 -13.25 -9.20 -14.64
N HIS A 54 -11.97 -9.45 -14.33
CA HIS A 54 -11.11 -10.34 -15.12
C HIS A 54 -10.81 -11.69 -14.46
N VAL A 55 -11.16 -11.88 -13.19
CA VAL A 55 -11.03 -13.14 -12.44
C VAL A 55 -12.42 -13.55 -11.91
N PRO A 56 -13.27 -14.15 -12.76
CA PRO A 56 -14.71 -14.29 -12.49
C PRO A 56 -15.05 -15.17 -11.29
N GLU A 57 -14.15 -16.06 -10.87
CA GLU A 57 -14.30 -16.89 -9.68
C GLU A 57 -14.14 -16.15 -8.35
N VAL A 58 -13.74 -14.86 -8.38
CA VAL A 58 -13.49 -14.05 -7.19
C VAL A 58 -14.47 -12.88 -7.09
N GLN A 59 -14.81 -12.52 -5.88
CA GLN A 59 -15.37 -11.23 -5.51
C GLN A 59 -14.45 -10.59 -4.47
N MET A 60 -13.55 -9.72 -4.92
CA MET A 60 -12.65 -8.96 -4.07
C MET A 60 -13.40 -7.75 -3.49
N VAL A 61 -13.37 -7.62 -2.18
CA VAL A 61 -13.96 -6.51 -1.41
C VAL A 61 -12.86 -5.73 -0.70
N VAL A 62 -13.04 -4.43 -0.58
CA VAL A 62 -12.05 -3.53 0.02
C VAL A 62 -12.45 -3.22 1.46
N GLU A 63 -11.50 -3.36 2.39
CA GLU A 63 -11.67 -2.99 3.78
C GLU A 63 -10.61 -1.96 4.19
N ALA A 64 -11.07 -0.80 4.65
CA ALA A 64 -10.19 0.22 5.19
C ALA A 64 -9.75 -0.15 6.61
N THR A 65 -8.46 -0.01 6.90
CA THR A 65 -7.87 -0.29 8.20
C THR A 65 -7.16 0.93 8.78
N GLY A 66 -6.63 0.80 10.00
CA GLY A 66 -5.75 1.81 10.59
C GLY A 66 -4.36 1.89 9.94
N GLY A 67 -4.06 1.00 8.99
CA GLY A 67 -2.78 0.93 8.27
C GLY A 67 -2.14 -0.46 8.34
N THR A 68 -0.90 -0.57 7.86
CA THR A 68 -0.20 -1.84 7.61
C THR A 68 -0.13 -2.78 8.82
N ILE A 69 0.09 -2.25 10.04
CA ILE A 69 0.16 -3.09 11.25
C ILE A 69 -1.17 -3.82 11.49
N ALA A 70 -2.29 -3.13 11.27
CA ALA A 70 -3.62 -3.73 11.37
C ALA A 70 -3.86 -4.74 10.24
N SER A 71 -3.49 -4.39 9.00
CA SER A 71 -3.63 -5.27 7.83
C SER A 71 -2.90 -6.59 8.02
N VAL A 72 -1.65 -6.57 8.50
CA VAL A 72 -0.86 -7.78 8.81
C VAL A 72 -1.58 -8.69 9.81
N ARG A 73 -2.17 -8.11 10.87
CA ARG A 73 -2.92 -8.88 11.88
C ARG A 73 -4.19 -9.49 11.31
N PHE A 74 -4.93 -8.77 10.47
CA PHE A 74 -6.11 -9.31 9.81
C PHE A 74 -5.77 -10.41 8.81
N ILE A 75 -4.67 -10.26 8.04
CA ILE A 75 -4.19 -11.34 7.16
C ILE A 75 -3.79 -12.57 7.97
N ALA A 76 -3.14 -12.40 9.13
CA ALA A 76 -2.81 -13.50 10.04
C ALA A 76 -4.06 -14.21 10.57
N GLU A 77 -5.09 -13.47 10.95
CA GLU A 77 -6.38 -14.04 11.37
C GLU A 77 -7.04 -14.86 10.24
N LYS A 78 -6.98 -14.35 9.00
CA LYS A 78 -7.49 -15.06 7.82
C LYS A 78 -6.67 -16.32 7.50
N TYR A 79 -5.34 -16.25 7.66
CA TYR A 79 -4.45 -17.40 7.54
C TYR A 79 -4.84 -18.55 8.50
N GLU A 80 -5.12 -18.23 9.77
CA GLU A 80 -5.57 -19.25 10.74
C GLU A 80 -6.92 -19.89 10.36
N LYS A 81 -7.78 -19.11 9.70
CA LYS A 81 -9.10 -19.57 9.23
C LYS A 81 -9.07 -20.21 7.85
N ASN A 82 -7.92 -20.35 7.20
CA ASN A 82 -7.76 -20.78 5.80
C ASN A 82 -8.66 -19.98 4.83
N GLN A 83 -8.73 -18.66 5.00
CA GLN A 83 -9.50 -17.74 4.18
C GLN A 83 -8.57 -16.82 3.43
N GLU A 84 -8.83 -16.63 2.13
CA GLU A 84 -8.06 -15.72 1.29
C GLU A 84 -8.12 -14.28 1.78
N ALA A 85 -6.97 -13.64 1.84
CA ALA A 85 -6.84 -12.25 2.22
C ALA A 85 -5.64 -11.60 1.54
N PHE A 86 -5.77 -10.32 1.27
CA PHE A 86 -4.74 -9.48 0.64
C PHE A 86 -4.54 -8.22 1.44
N GLY A 87 -3.39 -7.57 1.27
CA GLY A 87 -3.13 -6.26 1.83
C GLY A 87 -2.39 -5.36 0.86
N LEU A 88 -2.56 -4.06 1.02
CA LEU A 88 -1.73 -3.03 0.41
C LEU A 88 -0.93 -2.37 1.53
N SER A 89 0.28 -2.84 1.74
CA SER A 89 1.06 -2.53 2.93
C SER A 89 2.44 -1.96 2.61
N ASP A 90 2.97 -1.17 3.54
CA ASP A 90 4.31 -0.60 3.39
C ASP A 90 5.41 -1.65 3.61
N SER A 91 6.45 -1.55 2.80
CA SER A 91 7.56 -2.51 2.77
C SER A 91 8.36 -2.59 4.07
N GLN A 92 8.49 -1.50 4.83
CA GLN A 92 9.17 -1.51 6.13
C GLN A 92 8.39 -2.34 7.15
N THR A 93 7.09 -2.06 7.28
CA THR A 93 6.25 -2.76 8.26
C THR A 93 6.13 -4.24 7.92
N LEU A 94 6.05 -4.60 6.61
CA LEU A 94 6.07 -5.99 6.18
C LEU A 94 7.39 -6.68 6.53
N TYR A 95 8.53 -6.01 6.31
CA TYR A 95 9.84 -6.52 6.73
C TYR A 95 9.89 -6.76 8.25
N PHE A 96 9.40 -5.80 9.04
CA PHE A 96 9.36 -5.93 10.49
C PHE A 96 8.42 -7.04 10.97
N ALA A 97 7.29 -7.22 10.30
CA ALA A 97 6.38 -8.32 10.58
C ALA A 97 7.04 -9.68 10.29
N TYR A 98 7.68 -9.81 9.13
CA TYR A 98 8.36 -11.04 8.72
C TYR A 98 9.51 -11.40 9.68
N GLU A 99 10.32 -10.41 10.10
CA GLU A 99 11.45 -10.58 11.00
C GLU A 99 11.08 -10.59 12.50
N GLY A 100 9.84 -10.33 12.87
CA GLY A 100 9.41 -10.24 14.27
C GLY A 100 9.98 -9.02 15.01
N LYS A 101 10.30 -7.96 14.29
CA LYS A 101 10.78 -6.69 14.85
C LYS A 101 9.63 -5.83 15.35
N LYS A 102 9.89 -4.97 16.33
CA LYS A 102 8.87 -4.02 16.83
C LYS A 102 8.23 -3.24 15.65
N PRO A 103 6.91 -3.02 15.65
CA PRO A 103 5.97 -3.18 16.78
C PRO A 103 5.38 -4.59 16.92
N PHE A 104 5.86 -5.57 16.19
CA PHE A 104 5.42 -6.95 16.30
C PHE A 104 6.17 -7.67 17.43
N THR A 105 5.50 -8.64 18.07
CA THR A 105 6.03 -9.44 19.17
C THR A 105 6.37 -10.87 18.75
N GLN A 106 6.07 -11.21 17.48
CA GLN A 106 6.36 -12.49 16.87
C GLN A 106 6.63 -12.31 15.37
N ARG A 107 7.22 -13.33 14.74
CA ARG A 107 7.40 -13.37 13.29
C ARG A 107 6.09 -13.74 12.60
N TYR A 108 5.82 -13.09 11.47
CA TYR A 108 4.69 -13.38 10.59
C TYR A 108 5.20 -13.97 9.27
N GLU A 109 5.93 -15.09 9.37
CA GLU A 109 6.59 -15.76 8.23
C GLU A 109 5.60 -16.28 7.16
N MET A 110 4.29 -16.37 7.51
CA MET A 110 3.25 -16.71 6.55
C MET A 110 2.97 -15.59 5.53
N ILE A 111 3.39 -14.34 5.78
CA ILE A 111 3.20 -13.23 4.84
C ILE A 111 4.08 -13.45 3.61
N GLN A 112 3.48 -13.35 2.43
CA GLN A 112 4.15 -13.47 1.15
C GLN A 112 3.78 -12.33 0.21
N ALA A 113 4.77 -11.82 -0.51
CA ALA A 113 4.59 -10.75 -1.48
C ALA A 113 3.94 -11.26 -2.76
N ILE A 114 3.10 -10.44 -3.35
CA ILE A 114 2.63 -10.63 -4.72
C ILE A 114 3.45 -9.72 -5.65
N THR A 115 3.45 -8.41 -5.41
CA THR A 115 4.22 -7.45 -6.21
C THR A 115 4.32 -6.09 -5.54
N PHE A 116 5.35 -5.33 -5.90
CA PHE A 116 5.39 -3.89 -5.66
C PHE A 116 4.31 -3.19 -6.49
N LEU A 117 3.64 -2.21 -5.89
CA LEU A 117 2.61 -1.42 -6.55
C LEU A 117 3.09 -0.01 -6.88
N TYR A 118 3.59 0.72 -5.89
CA TYR A 118 4.09 2.10 -6.06
C TYR A 118 4.98 2.55 -4.90
N GLY A 119 5.75 3.62 -5.15
CA GLY A 119 6.53 4.30 -4.13
C GLY A 119 5.73 5.36 -3.38
N SER A 120 5.84 5.37 -2.07
CA SER A 120 5.22 6.36 -1.18
C SER A 120 6.31 7.14 -0.47
N GLY A 121 6.38 8.43 -0.72
CA GLY A 121 7.37 9.29 -0.09
C GLY A 121 6.95 9.77 1.28
N VAL A 122 7.92 9.87 2.18
CA VAL A 122 7.76 10.39 3.54
C VAL A 122 8.08 11.88 3.54
N ASN A 123 7.10 12.71 3.90
CA ASN A 123 7.27 14.15 3.96
C ASN A 123 7.08 14.65 5.38
N LEU A 124 8.09 15.32 5.93
CA LEU A 124 7.91 16.20 7.07
C LEU A 124 7.53 17.59 6.56
N VAL A 125 6.28 17.97 6.79
CA VAL A 125 5.66 19.19 6.26
C VAL A 125 5.54 20.24 7.34
N VAL A 126 5.92 21.47 7.01
CA VAL A 126 5.78 22.65 7.87
C VAL A 126 5.31 23.86 7.05
N PRO A 127 4.73 24.89 7.67
CA PRO A 127 4.54 26.19 7.00
C PRO A 127 5.89 26.71 6.47
N LYS A 128 5.92 27.38 5.30
CA LYS A 128 7.15 27.93 4.69
C LYS A 128 7.92 28.82 5.65
N ASN A 129 7.23 29.63 6.44
CA ASN A 129 7.83 30.55 7.41
C ASN A 129 8.11 29.93 8.78
N SER A 130 7.94 28.60 8.94
CA SER A 130 8.25 27.90 10.17
C SER A 130 9.74 28.05 10.52
N PRO A 131 10.10 28.16 11.82
CA PRO A 131 11.49 28.09 12.27
C PRO A 131 12.08 26.68 12.09
N ILE A 132 11.27 25.65 11.89
CA ILE A 132 11.71 24.28 11.70
C ILE A 132 12.32 24.14 10.30
N LYS A 133 13.64 24.01 10.23
CA LYS A 133 14.42 23.85 8.99
C LYS A 133 15.08 22.48 8.89
N SER A 134 15.20 21.77 10.00
CA SER A 134 15.78 20.45 10.14
C SER A 134 14.97 19.60 11.13
N TYR A 135 15.22 18.31 11.16
CA TYR A 135 14.61 17.42 12.17
C TYR A 135 15.05 17.77 13.61
N ALA A 136 16.25 18.32 13.79
CA ALA A 136 16.74 18.77 15.10
C ALA A 136 15.87 19.88 15.72
N ASP A 137 15.19 20.67 14.90
CA ASP A 137 14.31 21.75 15.33
C ASP A 137 12.94 21.27 15.84
N LEU A 138 12.68 19.97 15.79
CA LEU A 138 11.45 19.36 16.31
C LEU A 138 11.41 19.31 17.85
N LYS A 139 12.51 19.55 18.54
CA LYS A 139 12.56 19.58 20.00
C LYS A 139 11.56 20.58 20.56
N GLY A 140 10.69 20.12 21.48
CA GLY A 140 9.64 20.92 22.10
C GLY A 140 8.42 21.21 21.21
N LYS A 141 8.41 20.75 19.96
CA LYS A 141 7.33 20.99 18.99
C LYS A 141 6.21 19.98 19.07
N LYS A 142 5.03 20.36 18.57
CA LYS A 142 3.89 19.46 18.37
C LYS A 142 3.99 18.86 16.97
N VAL A 143 4.23 17.56 16.88
CA VAL A 143 4.50 16.86 15.63
C VAL A 143 3.44 15.79 15.38
N ALA A 144 2.69 15.89 14.29
CA ALA A 144 1.82 14.81 13.83
C ALA A 144 2.67 13.73 13.16
N ILE A 145 2.65 12.52 13.71
CA ILE A 145 3.49 11.41 13.26
C ILE A 145 2.78 10.42 12.33
N GLY A 146 1.53 10.67 11.99
CA GLY A 146 0.66 9.79 11.20
C GLY A 146 -0.43 9.13 12.03
N PRO A 147 -1.30 8.32 11.40
CA PRO A 147 -2.39 7.64 12.10
C PRO A 147 -1.90 6.64 13.14
N ALA A 148 -2.64 6.48 14.24
CA ALA A 148 -2.33 5.47 15.25
C ALA A 148 -2.35 4.05 14.63
N GLY A 149 -1.32 3.25 14.93
CA GLY A 149 -1.20 1.88 14.39
C GLY A 149 -0.80 1.81 12.90
N SER A 150 -0.41 2.92 12.29
CA SER A 150 0.12 2.93 10.92
C SER A 150 1.63 2.70 10.88
N GLY A 151 2.13 2.17 9.75
CA GLY A 151 3.56 2.09 9.48
C GLY A 151 4.21 3.48 9.46
N LEU A 152 3.51 4.51 8.93
CA LEU A 152 3.99 5.89 8.94
C LEU A 152 4.27 6.40 10.35
N ALA A 153 3.42 6.08 11.33
CA ALA A 153 3.64 6.54 12.69
C ALA A 153 4.93 5.94 13.30
N SER A 154 5.19 4.66 13.07
CA SER A 154 6.44 4.01 13.47
C SER A 154 7.65 4.62 12.75
N MET A 155 7.56 4.71 11.43
CA MET A 155 8.61 5.25 10.56
C MET A 155 8.97 6.70 10.90
N SER A 156 7.99 7.54 11.22
CA SER A 156 8.21 8.93 11.61
C SER A 156 9.00 9.04 12.92
N VAL A 157 8.69 8.20 13.90
CA VAL A 157 9.42 8.15 15.18
C VAL A 157 10.87 7.72 14.95
N ASP A 158 11.08 6.67 14.17
CA ASP A 158 12.42 6.16 13.85
C ASP A 158 13.24 7.22 13.10
N LEU A 159 12.64 7.85 12.10
CA LEU A 159 13.30 8.89 11.30
C LEU A 159 13.67 10.12 12.12
N ILE A 160 12.82 10.55 13.06
CA ILE A 160 13.13 11.64 14.00
C ILE A 160 14.29 11.22 14.93
N ALA A 161 14.27 9.98 15.43
CA ALA A 161 15.33 9.45 16.31
C ALA A 161 16.68 9.33 15.60
N ASP A 162 16.71 8.95 14.33
CA ASP A 162 17.92 8.92 13.50
C ASP A 162 18.58 10.31 13.35
N HIS A 163 17.81 11.38 13.52
CA HIS A 163 18.30 12.75 13.57
C HIS A 163 18.66 13.24 15.00
N GLY A 164 18.71 12.33 15.97
CA GLY A 164 19.11 12.64 17.36
C GLY A 164 18.03 13.28 18.21
N VAL A 165 16.76 13.24 17.79
CA VAL A 165 15.63 13.75 18.57
C VAL A 165 14.81 12.59 19.11
N GLN A 166 14.97 12.31 20.41
CA GLN A 166 14.29 11.21 21.08
C GLN A 166 12.80 11.52 21.30
N LYS A 167 11.98 10.47 21.47
CA LYS A 167 10.52 10.55 21.53
C LYS A 167 9.98 11.42 22.67
N ASP A 168 10.71 11.56 23.74
CA ASP A 168 10.42 12.42 24.91
C ASP A 168 10.78 13.90 24.71
N MET A 169 11.52 14.20 23.63
CA MET A 169 11.97 15.57 23.32
C MET A 169 10.93 16.39 22.53
N TYR A 170 9.80 15.80 22.09
CA TYR A 170 8.75 16.50 21.34
C TYR A 170 7.37 15.95 21.71
N LYS A 171 6.32 16.71 21.39
CA LYS A 171 4.93 16.28 21.62
C LYS A 171 4.42 15.62 20.36
N TYR A 172 4.36 14.28 20.32
CA TYR A 172 3.79 13.55 19.19
C TYR A 172 2.27 13.47 19.27
N ILE A 173 1.61 13.56 18.12
CA ILE A 173 0.16 13.50 17.98
C ILE A 173 -0.14 12.54 16.82
N TYR A 174 -1.12 11.65 17.00
CA TYR A 174 -1.61 10.78 15.93
C TYR A 174 -2.70 11.51 15.15
N LEU A 175 -2.44 11.83 13.88
CA LEU A 175 -3.40 12.44 12.97
C LEU A 175 -3.40 11.70 11.63
N GLY A 176 -4.57 11.61 11.01
CA GLY A 176 -4.74 11.05 9.68
C GLY A 176 -4.29 12.00 8.56
N PHE A 177 -4.25 11.49 7.33
CA PHE A 177 -3.76 12.24 6.18
C PHE A 177 -4.57 13.51 5.84
N LYS A 178 -5.85 13.59 6.23
CA LYS A 178 -6.69 14.79 6.07
C LYS A 178 -6.54 15.78 7.21
N GLU A 179 -6.24 15.28 8.41
CA GLU A 179 -6.17 16.09 9.64
C GLU A 179 -4.85 16.84 9.76
N VAL A 180 -3.74 16.27 9.24
CA VAL A 180 -2.42 16.94 9.26
C VAL A 180 -2.44 18.28 8.51
N PRO A 181 -2.98 18.39 7.26
CA PRO A 181 -3.13 19.66 6.59
C PRO A 181 -3.94 20.69 7.39
N GLU A 182 -5.03 20.29 8.01
CA GLU A 182 -5.87 21.16 8.84
C GLU A 182 -5.10 21.66 10.05
N GLY A 183 -4.41 20.78 10.78
CA GLY A 183 -3.63 21.13 11.95
C GLY A 183 -2.43 22.07 11.63
N ILE A 184 -1.83 21.96 10.45
CA ILE A 184 -0.81 22.91 9.96
C ILE A 184 -1.45 24.26 9.63
N LYS A 185 -2.64 24.25 9.04
CA LYS A 185 -3.36 25.46 8.65
C LYS A 185 -3.77 26.29 9.86
N ASP A 186 -4.36 25.67 10.87
CA ASP A 186 -4.86 26.34 12.08
C ASP A 186 -3.79 26.53 13.16
N GLY A 187 -2.63 25.90 13.00
CA GLY A 187 -1.50 26.00 13.96
C GLY A 187 -1.64 25.13 15.20
N SER A 188 -2.55 24.17 15.23
CA SER A 188 -2.65 23.20 16.32
C SER A 188 -1.47 22.24 16.38
N ILE A 189 -0.75 22.05 15.26
CA ILE A 189 0.53 21.37 15.16
C ILE A 189 1.59 22.25 14.49
N ASP A 190 2.86 22.06 14.88
CA ASP A 190 4.02 22.78 14.33
C ASP A 190 4.55 22.14 13.05
N ALA A 191 4.45 20.81 12.97
CA ALA A 191 4.92 19.98 11.87
C ALA A 191 4.07 18.71 11.74
N GLY A 192 4.08 18.10 10.57
CA GLY A 192 3.36 16.83 10.39
C GLY A 192 3.96 15.95 9.31
N PHE A 193 3.91 14.64 9.54
CA PHE A 193 4.28 13.65 8.55
C PHE A 193 3.09 13.31 7.66
N VAL A 194 3.33 13.34 6.36
CA VAL A 194 2.38 12.89 5.33
C VAL A 194 3.11 11.99 4.37
N ALA A 195 2.54 10.84 4.08
CA ALA A 195 3.07 9.92 3.09
C ALA A 195 2.11 9.73 1.92
N GLY A 196 2.65 9.51 0.73
CA GLY A 196 1.86 9.27 -0.47
C GLY A 196 2.69 9.33 -1.74
N SER A 197 2.05 9.00 -2.87
CA SER A 197 2.62 9.24 -4.19
C SER A 197 2.60 10.74 -4.53
N TYR A 198 3.61 11.19 -5.27
CA TYR A 198 3.77 12.61 -5.58
C TYR A 198 3.04 13.05 -6.84
N PRO A 199 2.52 14.31 -6.79
CA PRO A 199 2.30 15.15 -5.62
C PRO A 199 1.13 14.62 -4.78
N VAL A 200 1.22 14.70 -3.44
CA VAL A 200 0.15 14.28 -2.53
C VAL A 200 -1.01 15.28 -2.60
N PRO A 201 -2.23 14.86 -2.99
CA PRO A 201 -3.34 15.79 -3.24
C PRO A 201 -3.66 16.70 -2.06
N ALA A 202 -3.69 16.16 -0.83
CA ALA A 202 -3.97 16.95 0.36
C ALA A 202 -2.90 18.03 0.63
N LEU A 203 -1.64 17.82 0.24
CA LEU A 203 -0.59 18.83 0.34
C LEU A 203 -0.68 19.85 -0.79
N VAL A 204 -1.12 19.46 -1.98
CA VAL A 204 -1.41 20.41 -3.06
C VAL A 204 -2.48 21.38 -2.60
N GLU A 205 -3.61 20.88 -2.10
CA GLU A 205 -4.72 21.70 -1.61
C GLU A 205 -4.29 22.62 -0.46
N LEU A 206 -3.58 22.11 0.54
CA LEU A 206 -3.03 22.92 1.62
C LEU A 206 -2.09 24.00 1.09
N SER A 207 -1.22 23.69 0.14
CA SER A 207 -0.22 24.62 -0.39
C SER A 207 -0.83 25.82 -1.11
N LEU A 208 -2.04 25.69 -1.65
CA LEU A 208 -2.78 26.81 -2.26
C LEU A 208 -3.27 27.83 -1.20
N GLN A 209 -3.50 27.35 0.02
CA GLN A 209 -3.98 28.20 1.13
C GLN A 209 -2.84 28.70 2.02
N LYS A 210 -1.78 27.91 2.18
CA LYS A 210 -0.62 28.21 3.04
C LYS A 210 0.63 27.62 2.41
N GLU A 211 1.57 28.47 2.01
CA GLU A 211 2.84 27.99 1.45
C GLU A 211 3.56 27.02 2.39
N LEU A 212 4.11 25.96 1.82
CA LEU A 212 4.70 24.85 2.55
C LEU A 212 6.22 24.79 2.35
N ARG A 213 6.87 24.15 3.31
CA ARG A 213 8.22 23.61 3.20
C ARG A 213 8.18 22.13 3.52
N ILE A 214 8.86 21.34 2.70
CA ILE A 214 9.23 19.96 3.06
C ILE A 214 10.61 20.04 3.71
N VAL A 215 10.70 19.55 4.94
CA VAL A 215 11.97 19.48 5.66
C VAL A 215 12.74 18.26 5.15
N PRO A 216 13.91 18.43 4.51
CA PRO A 216 14.66 17.32 3.94
C PRO A 216 15.22 16.43 5.06
N VAL A 217 15.34 15.13 4.76
CA VAL A 217 16.15 14.21 5.56
C VAL A 217 17.62 14.61 5.40
N ASP A 218 18.38 14.65 6.50
CA ASP A 218 19.81 14.91 6.44
C ASP A 218 20.51 13.89 5.54
N GLU A 219 21.45 14.35 4.70
CA GLU A 219 22.10 13.51 3.71
C GLU A 219 22.84 12.31 4.32
N LYS A 220 23.48 12.51 5.49
CA LYS A 220 24.18 11.42 6.19
C LYS A 220 23.20 10.41 6.74
N VAL A 221 22.08 10.87 7.31
CA VAL A 221 21.01 10.01 7.81
C VAL A 221 20.37 9.25 6.65
N LEU A 222 20.10 9.92 5.55
CA LEU A 222 19.54 9.29 4.35
C LEU A 222 20.45 8.19 3.81
N LYS A 223 21.75 8.45 3.67
CA LYS A 223 22.76 7.45 3.24
C LYS A 223 22.82 6.25 4.18
N LYS A 224 22.78 6.49 5.50
CA LYS A 224 22.76 5.43 6.52
C LYS A 224 21.50 4.57 6.37
N ILE A 225 20.32 5.19 6.31
CA ILE A 225 19.05 4.48 6.18
C ILE A 225 19.04 3.59 4.93
N LEU A 226 19.49 4.11 3.79
CA LEU A 226 19.51 3.34 2.54
C LEU A 226 20.51 2.18 2.56
N ALA A 227 21.61 2.30 3.28
CA ALA A 227 22.59 1.23 3.42
C ALA A 227 22.10 0.10 4.34
N GLU A 228 21.32 0.44 5.38
CA GLU A 228 20.89 -0.49 6.41
C GLU A 228 19.48 -1.05 6.18
N SER A 229 18.71 -0.44 5.27
CA SER A 229 17.27 -0.69 5.15
C SER A 229 16.85 -0.92 3.68
N PRO A 230 16.88 -2.18 3.22
CA PRO A 230 16.64 -2.53 1.81
C PRO A 230 15.18 -2.30 1.35
N PHE A 231 14.30 -2.02 2.27
CA PHE A 231 12.90 -1.68 2.03
C PHE A 231 12.67 -0.19 1.74
N PHE A 232 13.71 0.65 1.80
CA PHE A 232 13.67 2.04 1.39
C PHE A 232 14.35 2.29 0.06
N SER A 233 13.97 3.37 -0.58
CA SER A 233 14.62 3.97 -1.74
C SER A 233 14.54 5.49 -1.63
N THR A 234 15.05 6.21 -2.61
CA THR A 234 14.91 7.67 -2.69
C THR A 234 14.20 8.06 -3.97
N ASP A 235 13.58 9.23 -3.94
CA ASP A 235 13.13 9.97 -5.10
C ASP A 235 13.41 11.45 -4.88
N THR A 236 13.12 12.27 -5.88
CA THR A 236 13.29 13.72 -5.82
C THR A 236 11.96 14.41 -5.98
N LEU A 237 11.49 15.07 -4.93
CA LEU A 237 10.36 15.98 -5.02
C LEU A 237 10.78 17.18 -5.88
N LYS A 238 10.09 17.39 -6.98
CA LYS A 238 10.40 18.45 -7.92
C LYS A 238 10.06 19.85 -7.38
N SER A 239 10.84 20.85 -7.78
CA SER A 239 10.48 22.24 -7.56
C SER A 239 9.07 22.52 -8.11
N GLY A 240 8.28 23.27 -7.35
CA GLY A 240 6.89 23.60 -7.71
C GLY A 240 5.87 22.48 -7.47
N ALA A 241 6.26 21.32 -6.92
CA ALA A 241 5.31 20.27 -6.56
C ALA A 241 4.25 20.74 -5.56
N TYR A 242 4.63 21.66 -4.67
CA TYR A 242 3.73 22.37 -3.76
C TYR A 242 4.11 23.85 -3.74
N LYS A 243 3.14 24.75 -3.58
CA LYS A 243 3.43 26.17 -3.43
C LYS A 243 4.30 26.40 -2.20
N GLY A 244 5.45 27.07 -2.39
CA GLY A 244 6.47 27.27 -1.36
C GLY A 244 7.67 26.32 -1.44
N VAL A 245 7.57 25.21 -2.19
CA VAL A 245 8.69 24.30 -2.49
C VAL A 245 9.40 24.76 -3.75
N GLU A 246 10.48 25.53 -3.58
CA GLU A 246 11.18 26.22 -4.69
C GLU A 246 12.38 25.42 -5.23
N LYS A 247 12.82 24.40 -4.48
CA LYS A 247 14.00 23.59 -4.83
C LYS A 247 13.63 22.10 -4.87
N GLU A 248 14.32 21.38 -5.73
CA GLU A 248 14.28 19.92 -5.69
C GLU A 248 14.73 19.43 -4.31
N THR A 249 13.97 18.48 -3.74
CA THR A 249 14.20 17.98 -2.39
C THR A 249 14.28 16.45 -2.43
N PRO A 250 15.42 15.85 -2.03
CA PRO A 250 15.49 14.40 -1.86
C PRO A 250 14.53 13.95 -0.77
N ILE A 251 13.83 12.86 -1.05
CA ILE A 251 12.83 12.29 -0.15
C ILE A 251 13.08 10.81 0.05
N LEU A 252 12.80 10.34 1.26
CA LEU A 252 12.78 8.92 1.57
C LEU A 252 11.48 8.30 1.02
N VAL A 253 11.60 7.16 0.36
CA VAL A 253 10.48 6.45 -0.27
C VAL A 253 10.45 5.01 0.23
N PHE A 254 9.28 4.56 0.67
CA PHE A 254 9.00 3.14 0.91
C PHE A 254 8.08 2.59 -0.18
N GLY A 255 8.13 1.29 -0.41
CA GLY A 255 7.23 0.63 -1.35
C GLY A 255 5.88 0.35 -0.72
N ILE A 256 4.81 0.42 -1.52
CA ILE A 256 3.56 -0.25 -1.21
C ILE A 256 3.54 -1.56 -1.98
N VAL A 257 3.36 -2.65 -1.28
CA VAL A 257 3.37 -4.02 -1.77
C VAL A 257 1.96 -4.60 -1.67
N LEU A 258 1.54 -5.30 -2.71
CA LEU A 258 0.40 -6.22 -2.61
C LEU A 258 0.91 -7.51 -2.00
N GLU A 259 0.36 -7.90 -0.87
CA GLU A 259 0.72 -9.13 -0.16
C GLU A 259 -0.48 -10.02 0.11
N THR A 260 -0.19 -11.26 0.45
CA THR A 260 -1.12 -12.30 0.89
C THR A 260 -0.43 -13.23 1.88
N HIS A 261 -0.97 -14.41 2.14
CA HIS A 261 -0.37 -15.40 3.02
C HIS A 261 -0.08 -16.73 2.30
N SER A 262 0.82 -17.53 2.86
CA SER A 262 1.35 -18.77 2.26
C SER A 262 0.34 -19.89 2.04
N LYS A 263 -0.85 -19.84 2.65
CA LYS A 263 -1.95 -20.78 2.41
C LYS A 263 -2.89 -20.33 1.28
N SER A 264 -2.71 -19.15 0.71
CA SER A 264 -3.50 -18.70 -0.44
C SER A 264 -3.31 -19.62 -1.64
N ASP A 265 -4.38 -19.85 -2.40
CA ASP A 265 -4.38 -20.75 -3.55
C ASP A 265 -3.41 -20.25 -4.63
N PRO A 266 -2.34 -20.99 -4.99
CA PRO A 266 -1.35 -20.54 -5.95
C PRO A 266 -1.92 -20.25 -7.34
N GLU A 267 -2.93 -20.98 -7.81
CA GLU A 267 -3.55 -20.72 -9.10
C GLU A 267 -4.38 -19.45 -9.07
N LEU A 268 -5.05 -19.18 -7.96
CA LEU A 268 -5.77 -17.92 -7.78
C LEU A 268 -4.79 -16.73 -7.75
N ILE A 269 -3.70 -16.82 -6.99
CA ILE A 269 -2.68 -15.75 -6.92
C ILE A 269 -2.01 -15.54 -8.27
N TYR A 270 -1.72 -16.61 -9.04
CA TYR A 270 -1.22 -16.48 -10.41
C TYR A 270 -2.19 -15.67 -11.29
N LYS A 271 -3.49 -16.00 -11.28
CA LYS A 271 -4.51 -15.30 -12.07
C LYS A 271 -4.66 -13.83 -11.65
N ILE A 272 -4.67 -13.56 -10.36
CA ILE A 272 -4.72 -12.19 -9.82
C ILE A 272 -3.49 -11.40 -10.25
N THR A 273 -2.30 -11.97 -10.12
CA THR A 273 -1.05 -11.32 -10.54
C THR A 273 -1.07 -11.02 -12.04
N LYS A 274 -1.43 -12.00 -12.85
CA LYS A 274 -1.56 -11.86 -14.31
C LYS A 274 -2.55 -10.76 -14.68
N ALA A 275 -3.76 -10.80 -14.13
CA ALA A 275 -4.79 -9.80 -14.40
C ALA A 275 -4.35 -8.38 -14.00
N LEU A 276 -3.64 -8.22 -12.89
CA LEU A 276 -3.11 -6.95 -12.44
C LEU A 276 -2.16 -6.31 -13.47
N PHE A 277 -1.27 -7.10 -14.08
CA PHE A 277 -0.31 -6.61 -15.06
C PHE A 277 -0.90 -6.47 -16.46
N GLU A 278 -1.72 -7.41 -16.91
CA GLU A 278 -2.34 -7.40 -18.25
C GLU A 278 -3.41 -6.31 -18.39
N HIS A 279 -4.10 -5.96 -17.31
CA HIS A 279 -5.14 -4.92 -17.29
C HIS A 279 -4.73 -3.65 -16.53
N ARG A 280 -3.41 -3.41 -16.44
CA ARG A 280 -2.84 -2.24 -15.75
C ARG A 280 -3.42 -0.92 -16.24
N ASP A 281 -3.70 -0.80 -17.51
CA ASP A 281 -4.19 0.46 -18.11
C ASP A 281 -5.56 0.86 -17.55
N GLU A 282 -6.42 -0.10 -17.20
CA GLU A 282 -7.68 0.17 -16.48
C GLU A 282 -7.41 0.75 -15.07
N LEU A 283 -6.32 0.35 -14.42
CA LEU A 283 -5.92 0.93 -13.14
C LEU A 283 -5.40 2.35 -13.30
N ILE A 284 -4.64 2.62 -14.37
CA ILE A 284 -4.08 3.95 -14.67
C ILE A 284 -5.20 4.96 -14.94
N GLU A 285 -6.28 4.56 -15.59
CA GLU A 285 -7.47 5.39 -15.80
C GLU A 285 -8.12 5.85 -14.49
N ILE A 286 -8.06 5.00 -13.44
CA ILE A 286 -8.63 5.32 -12.13
C ILE A 286 -7.64 6.15 -11.30
N HIS A 287 -6.36 5.78 -11.30
CA HIS A 287 -5.34 6.49 -10.54
C HIS A 287 -3.97 6.41 -11.21
N SER A 288 -3.38 7.56 -11.48
CA SER A 288 -2.11 7.67 -12.22
C SER A 288 -0.92 6.96 -11.56
N VAL A 289 -0.98 6.71 -10.24
CA VAL A 289 0.07 5.97 -9.51
C VAL A 289 0.24 4.54 -10.03
N ALA A 290 -0.79 3.95 -10.62
CA ALA A 290 -0.73 2.62 -11.22
C ALA A 290 0.26 2.53 -12.41
N LYS A 291 0.78 3.65 -12.92
CA LYS A 291 1.90 3.68 -13.88
C LYS A 291 3.17 3.03 -13.32
N GLU A 292 3.33 3.02 -12.00
CA GLU A 292 4.45 2.37 -11.35
C GLU A 292 4.33 0.84 -11.32
N ILE A 293 3.14 0.28 -11.44
CA ILE A 293 2.91 -1.16 -11.57
C ILE A 293 3.46 -1.60 -12.92
N SER A 294 4.66 -2.17 -12.92
CA SER A 294 5.34 -2.60 -14.14
C SER A 294 6.27 -3.77 -13.85
N LEU A 295 6.55 -4.60 -14.85
CA LEU A 295 7.48 -5.73 -14.70
C LEU A 295 8.86 -5.27 -14.21
N LYS A 296 9.31 -4.07 -14.65
CA LYS A 296 10.57 -3.46 -14.19
C LYS A 296 10.60 -3.20 -12.68
N ASN A 297 9.45 -2.82 -12.11
CA ASN A 297 9.35 -2.45 -10.69
C ASN A 297 8.84 -3.58 -9.80
N ALA A 298 8.39 -4.69 -10.38
CA ALA A 298 7.61 -5.73 -9.68
C ALA A 298 8.24 -6.25 -8.38
N MET A 299 9.59 -6.28 -8.33
CA MET A 299 10.35 -6.76 -7.16
C MET A 299 10.92 -5.64 -6.29
N LYS A 300 10.64 -4.38 -6.60
CA LYS A 300 11.20 -3.24 -5.88
C LYS A 300 10.78 -3.28 -4.40
N THR A 301 11.70 -3.04 -3.48
CA THR A 301 11.48 -3.01 -2.03
C THR A 301 10.92 -4.30 -1.38
N ILE A 302 10.81 -5.40 -2.12
CA ILE A 302 10.38 -6.69 -1.59
C ILE A 302 11.58 -7.39 -0.97
N THR A 303 11.51 -7.66 0.34
CA THR A 303 12.60 -8.23 1.16
C THR A 303 12.21 -9.53 1.85
N PHE A 304 11.06 -10.09 1.49
CA PHE A 304 10.51 -11.34 2.02
C PHE A 304 9.96 -12.18 0.85
N PRO A 305 9.64 -13.49 1.07
CA PRO A 305 9.33 -14.39 -0.03
C PRO A 305 8.15 -13.96 -0.89
N LEU A 306 8.26 -14.22 -2.20
CA LEU A 306 7.12 -14.15 -3.12
C LEU A 306 6.18 -15.33 -2.85
N HIS A 307 4.89 -15.08 -3.08
CA HIS A 307 3.91 -16.15 -3.14
C HIS A 307 4.15 -17.02 -4.40
N PRO A 308 4.09 -18.37 -4.30
CA PRO A 308 4.36 -19.27 -5.43
C PRO A 308 3.57 -18.96 -6.70
N GLY A 309 2.31 -18.53 -6.56
CA GLY A 309 1.48 -18.13 -7.71
C GLY A 309 2.00 -16.86 -8.40
N ALA A 310 2.47 -15.87 -7.65
CA ALA A 310 3.09 -14.67 -8.20
C ALA A 310 4.45 -15.01 -8.84
N GLU A 311 5.26 -15.82 -8.17
CA GLU A 311 6.54 -16.28 -8.69
C GLU A 311 6.38 -17.02 -10.03
N LYS A 312 5.35 -17.89 -10.16
CA LYS A 312 5.01 -18.58 -11.41
C LYS A 312 4.79 -17.58 -12.55
N TYR A 313 3.99 -16.55 -12.33
CA TYR A 313 3.78 -15.51 -13.34
C TYR A 313 5.07 -14.77 -13.69
N PHE A 314 5.85 -14.37 -12.68
CA PHE A 314 7.09 -13.62 -12.92
C PHE A 314 8.19 -14.45 -13.60
N LYS A 315 8.21 -15.77 -13.42
CA LYS A 315 9.06 -16.69 -14.20
C LYS A 315 8.61 -16.77 -15.66
N GLU A 316 7.30 -16.79 -15.91
CA GLU A 316 6.72 -16.81 -17.27
C GLU A 316 7.11 -15.54 -18.05
N VAL A 317 7.05 -14.37 -17.43
CA VAL A 317 7.34 -13.08 -18.08
C VAL A 317 8.82 -12.64 -17.94
N GLY A 318 9.69 -13.47 -17.36
CA GLY A 318 11.13 -13.25 -17.29
C GLY A 318 11.61 -12.23 -16.26
N VAL A 319 10.82 -11.90 -15.25
CA VAL A 319 11.20 -11.00 -14.14
C VAL A 319 12.04 -11.74 -13.10
N VAL A 320 11.73 -12.99 -12.84
CA VAL A 320 12.46 -13.88 -11.94
C VAL A 320 13.10 -14.99 -12.75
N LYS A 321 14.34 -15.37 -12.42
CA LYS A 321 15.02 -16.48 -13.11
C LYS A 321 14.25 -17.80 -12.92
N LYS A 322 14.21 -18.59 -13.98
CA LYS A 322 13.63 -19.93 -13.97
C LYS A 322 14.36 -20.86 -13.02
#